data_d283ee18f0af0dd017380c4d332cc3d1
#
_entry.id   d283ee18f0af0dd017380c4d332cc3d1
#
_cell.length_a   1.000
_cell.length_b   1.000
_cell.length_c   1.000
_cell.angle_alpha   90.00
_cell.angle_beta   90.00
_cell.angle_gamma   90.00
#
_symmetry.space_group_name_H-M   'P 1'
#
loop_
_entity.id
_entity.type
_entity.pdbx_description
1 polymer ?
#
loop_
_entity_poly.entity_id
_entity_poly.type
_entity_poly.pdbx_seq_one_letter_code
_entity_poly.pdbx_strand_id
1 'polypeptide(L)'
;VAFDLDGTIIDDTVFVWYTLHEYFGTPKAARKKAFTDYMEGRINYQQWFEHDIEILLEKGANRATIDLALAGMKLIPGSLQTLETLREAGAYLVVISGSIDVVVERFGLAKYFDELYLNRLTFDEAGTLVAWKHTPYDVWDKAVGLKEVARRMGIPLEETAYIGDNFNDVAVAKAAGFSVAFNCKSDELAEVSDVVVDGSDMRNILPYLLDNAVKQPAE
;
A
#
# COMPACT_ATOMS: atom_id res chain seq x y z
N VAL A 1 -7.68 10.71 -4.13
CA VAL A 1 -6.87 9.70 -4.82
C VAL A 1 -6.24 8.78 -3.79
N ALA A 2 -6.42 7.47 -3.92
CA ALA A 2 -5.83 6.49 -3.04
C ALA A 2 -4.77 5.65 -3.76
N PHE A 3 -3.72 5.28 -3.03
CA PHE A 3 -2.58 4.52 -3.56
C PHE A 3 -2.32 3.28 -2.72
N ASP A 4 -1.92 2.19 -3.37
CA ASP A 4 -1.09 1.20 -2.71
C ASP A 4 0.33 1.75 -2.51
N LEU A 5 1.15 1.07 -1.73
CA LEU A 5 2.51 1.51 -1.42
C LEU A 5 3.58 0.62 -2.08
N ASP A 6 3.59 -0.66 -1.73
CA ASP A 6 4.60 -1.63 -2.18
C ASP A 6 4.36 -2.02 -3.65
N GLY A 7 5.34 -1.80 -4.53
CA GLY A 7 5.21 -2.05 -5.96
C GLY A 7 4.54 -0.92 -6.75
N THR A 8 3.90 0.04 -6.06
CA THR A 8 3.20 1.19 -6.65
C THR A 8 3.97 2.50 -6.46
N ILE A 9 4.37 2.85 -5.23
CA ILE A 9 5.20 4.01 -4.89
C ILE A 9 6.65 3.57 -4.59
N ILE A 10 6.80 2.38 -3.99
CA ILE A 10 8.06 1.78 -3.60
C ILE A 10 8.41 0.66 -4.57
N ASP A 11 9.65 0.68 -5.06
CA ASP A 11 10.26 -0.35 -5.92
C ASP A 11 11.25 -1.24 -5.14
N ASP A 12 11.79 -2.23 -5.86
CA ASP A 12 12.73 -3.23 -5.33
C ASP A 12 12.12 -4.09 -4.20
N THR A 13 10.79 -4.21 -4.18
CA THR A 13 10.05 -5.17 -3.35
C THR A 13 8.79 -5.67 -4.06
N VAL A 14 8.43 -6.92 -3.85
CA VAL A 14 7.10 -7.42 -4.23
C VAL A 14 6.07 -6.94 -3.22
N PHE A 15 6.40 -7.07 -1.93
CA PHE A 15 5.70 -6.48 -0.77
C PHE A 15 6.65 -6.52 0.44
N VAL A 16 6.49 -5.59 1.36
CA VAL A 16 7.42 -5.37 2.48
C VAL A 16 7.65 -6.63 3.32
N TRP A 17 6.58 -7.39 3.59
CA TRP A 17 6.66 -8.62 4.39
C TRP A 17 7.55 -9.68 3.75
N TYR A 18 7.51 -9.82 2.41
CA TYR A 18 8.42 -10.72 1.71
C TYR A 18 9.88 -10.31 1.93
N THR A 19 10.18 -9.02 1.78
CA THR A 19 11.52 -8.45 1.99
C THR A 19 12.02 -8.71 3.42
N LEU A 20 11.17 -8.43 4.43
CA LEU A 20 11.51 -8.70 5.82
C LEU A 20 11.77 -10.19 6.06
N HIS A 21 10.88 -11.05 5.62
CA HIS A 21 11.01 -12.48 5.82
C HIS A 21 12.24 -13.10 5.14
N GLU A 22 12.59 -12.66 3.95
CA GLU A 22 13.82 -13.12 3.27
C GLU A 22 15.07 -12.63 4.00
N TYR A 23 15.09 -11.38 4.45
CA TYR A 23 16.21 -10.82 5.23
C TYR A 23 16.42 -11.56 6.56
N PHE A 24 15.36 -11.80 7.32
CA PHE A 24 15.43 -12.48 8.61
C PHE A 24 15.53 -14.00 8.51
N GLY A 25 15.39 -14.58 7.32
CA GLY A 25 15.44 -16.04 7.12
C GLY A 25 14.34 -16.79 7.88
N THR A 26 13.14 -16.23 7.94
CA THR A 26 12.01 -16.86 8.62
C THR A 26 11.55 -18.14 7.90
N PRO A 27 10.96 -19.12 8.61
CA PRO A 27 10.60 -20.40 8.01
C PRO A 27 9.54 -20.27 6.91
N LYS A 28 9.90 -20.57 5.66
CA LYS A 28 8.97 -20.48 4.49
C LYS A 28 7.71 -21.33 4.68
N ALA A 29 7.83 -22.51 5.35
CA ALA A 29 6.68 -23.37 5.60
C ALA A 29 5.67 -22.74 6.57
N ALA A 30 6.14 -22.04 7.62
CA ALA A 30 5.29 -21.34 8.58
C ALA A 30 4.53 -20.19 7.91
N ARG A 31 5.23 -19.35 7.14
CA ARG A 31 4.64 -18.26 6.36
C ARG A 31 3.57 -18.73 5.38
N LYS A 32 3.92 -19.77 4.58
CA LYS A 32 2.97 -20.36 3.63
C LYS A 32 1.75 -20.92 4.33
N LYS A 33 1.93 -21.56 5.49
CA LYS A 33 0.81 -22.10 6.28
C LYS A 33 -0.09 -20.95 6.77
N ALA A 34 0.46 -19.91 7.38
CA ALA A 34 -0.30 -18.77 7.88
C ALA A 34 -1.07 -18.04 6.75
N PHE A 35 -0.42 -17.82 5.61
CA PHE A 35 -1.09 -17.27 4.42
C PHE A 35 -2.25 -18.16 3.94
N THR A 36 -2.02 -19.48 3.84
CA THR A 36 -3.08 -20.41 3.44
C THR A 36 -4.23 -20.41 4.45
N ASP A 37 -3.92 -20.41 5.77
CA ASP A 37 -4.92 -20.36 6.83
C ASP A 37 -5.76 -19.07 6.76
N TYR A 38 -5.14 -17.95 6.44
CA TYR A 38 -5.84 -16.68 6.20
C TYR A 38 -6.73 -16.74 4.95
N MET A 39 -6.20 -17.19 3.80
CA MET A 39 -6.95 -17.27 2.55
C MET A 39 -8.15 -18.21 2.61
N GLU A 40 -8.07 -19.25 3.45
CA GLU A 40 -9.16 -20.20 3.70
C GLU A 40 -10.08 -19.79 4.87
N GLY A 41 -9.84 -18.62 5.47
CA GLY A 41 -10.65 -18.09 6.57
C GLY A 41 -10.51 -18.80 7.90
N ARG A 42 -9.44 -19.62 8.11
CA ARG A 42 -9.15 -20.26 9.39
C ARG A 42 -8.59 -19.31 10.43
N ILE A 43 -7.91 -18.26 9.98
CA ILE A 43 -7.45 -17.14 10.81
C ILE A 43 -7.87 -15.83 10.14
N ASN A 44 -8.04 -14.78 10.93
CA ASN A 44 -8.30 -13.43 10.41
C ASN A 44 -6.98 -12.69 10.09
N TYR A 45 -7.10 -11.48 9.49
CA TYR A 45 -5.93 -10.66 9.13
C TYR A 45 -5.06 -10.31 10.34
N GLN A 46 -5.66 -9.96 11.49
CA GLN A 46 -4.92 -9.66 12.71
C GLN A 46 -4.05 -10.84 13.14
N GLN A 47 -4.60 -12.05 13.16
CA GLN A 47 -3.88 -13.26 13.54
C GLN A 47 -2.74 -13.58 12.57
N TRP A 48 -2.94 -13.34 11.27
CA TRP A 48 -1.86 -13.50 10.29
C TRP A 48 -0.76 -12.47 10.50
N PHE A 49 -1.12 -11.19 10.65
CA PHE A 49 -0.18 -10.11 10.94
C PHE A 49 0.63 -10.36 12.23
N GLU A 50 -0.04 -10.75 13.32
CA GLU A 50 0.60 -11.08 14.60
C GLU A 50 1.57 -12.26 14.47
N HIS A 51 1.20 -13.32 13.74
CA HIS A 51 2.08 -14.43 13.43
C HIS A 51 3.36 -13.97 12.70
N ASP A 52 3.24 -13.08 11.72
CA ASP A 52 4.40 -12.57 11.00
C ASP A 52 5.31 -11.72 11.90
N ILE A 53 4.73 -10.91 12.78
CA ILE A 53 5.49 -10.17 13.80
C ILE A 53 6.23 -11.13 14.75
N GLU A 54 5.55 -12.16 15.26
CA GLU A 54 6.16 -13.15 16.19
C GLU A 54 7.37 -13.83 15.58
N ILE A 55 7.26 -14.34 14.36
CA ILE A 55 8.38 -15.04 13.71
C ILE A 55 9.53 -14.09 13.32
N LEU A 56 9.26 -12.80 13.10
CA LEU A 56 10.30 -11.78 12.92
C LEU A 56 11.01 -11.48 14.25
N LEU A 57 10.27 -11.35 15.35
CA LEU A 57 10.83 -11.14 16.69
C LEU A 57 11.71 -12.32 17.13
N GLU A 58 11.29 -13.56 16.87
CA GLU A 58 12.11 -14.77 17.12
C GLU A 58 13.47 -14.74 16.37
N LYS A 59 13.53 -14.01 15.25
CA LYS A 59 14.73 -13.78 14.44
C LYS A 59 15.51 -12.52 14.81
N GLY A 60 15.11 -11.85 15.88
CA GLY A 60 15.81 -10.67 16.39
C GLY A 60 15.45 -9.38 15.66
N ALA A 61 14.25 -9.30 15.10
CA ALA A 61 13.77 -8.05 14.49
C ALA A 61 13.71 -6.92 15.52
N ASN A 62 14.32 -5.81 15.18
CA ASN A 62 14.28 -4.55 15.90
C ASN A 62 14.38 -3.41 14.88
N ARG A 63 14.27 -2.16 15.32
CA ARG A 63 14.30 -0.99 14.41
C ARG A 63 15.51 -1.01 13.48
N ALA A 64 16.70 -1.22 14.00
CA ALA A 64 17.94 -1.16 13.22
C ALA A 64 18.01 -2.29 12.17
N THR A 65 17.62 -3.52 12.55
CA THR A 65 17.62 -4.66 11.62
C THR A 65 16.50 -4.58 10.58
N ILE A 66 15.36 -4.00 10.91
CA ILE A 66 14.29 -3.69 9.95
C ILE A 66 14.77 -2.62 8.96
N ASP A 67 15.39 -1.54 9.43
CA ASP A 67 15.95 -0.50 8.54
C ASP A 67 17.01 -1.08 7.58
N LEU A 68 17.81 -2.06 8.03
CA LEU A 68 18.76 -2.78 7.18
C LEU A 68 18.05 -3.67 6.15
N ALA A 69 17.00 -4.38 6.54
CA ALA A 69 16.21 -5.20 5.62
C ALA A 69 15.60 -4.36 4.49
N LEU A 70 15.17 -3.14 4.81
CA LEU A 70 14.54 -2.21 3.86
C LEU A 70 15.56 -1.38 3.06
N ALA A 71 16.88 -1.57 3.28
CA ALA A 71 17.92 -0.70 2.70
C ALA A 71 17.97 -0.74 1.16
N GLY A 72 17.52 -1.84 0.54
CA GLY A 72 17.47 -1.99 -0.91
C GLY A 72 16.28 -1.31 -1.59
N MET A 73 15.23 -0.98 -0.83
CA MET A 73 14.03 -0.35 -1.39
C MET A 73 14.33 1.04 -1.96
N LYS A 74 13.58 1.41 -2.99
CA LYS A 74 13.68 2.71 -3.66
C LYS A 74 12.29 3.28 -3.93
N LEU A 75 12.23 4.58 -4.12
CA LEU A 75 11.05 5.19 -4.72
C LEU A 75 11.01 4.88 -6.21
N ILE A 76 9.84 4.57 -6.72
CA ILE A 76 9.62 4.54 -8.16
C ILE A 76 9.91 5.94 -8.73
N PRO A 77 10.65 6.05 -9.84
CA PRO A 77 10.92 7.33 -10.47
C PRO A 77 9.66 8.17 -10.67
N GLY A 78 9.74 9.46 -10.38
CA GLY A 78 8.62 10.38 -10.53
C GLY A 78 7.58 10.36 -9.39
N SER A 79 7.66 9.44 -8.41
CA SER A 79 6.67 9.32 -7.34
C SER A 79 6.45 10.63 -6.59
N LEU A 80 7.49 11.28 -6.10
CA LEU A 80 7.34 12.53 -5.34
C LEU A 80 6.74 13.65 -6.18
N GLN A 81 7.17 13.78 -7.45
CA GLN A 81 6.62 14.77 -8.37
C GLN A 81 5.14 14.52 -8.66
N THR A 82 4.76 13.24 -8.83
CA THR A 82 3.36 12.85 -9.03
C THR A 82 2.51 13.24 -7.83
N LEU A 83 2.96 12.91 -6.62
CA LEU A 83 2.23 13.26 -5.39
C LEU A 83 2.11 14.78 -5.21
N GLU A 84 3.20 15.53 -5.46
CA GLU A 84 3.18 17.00 -5.42
C GLU A 84 2.19 17.60 -6.44
N THR A 85 2.24 17.13 -7.68
CA THR A 85 1.35 17.60 -8.74
C THR A 85 -0.13 17.37 -8.41
N LEU A 86 -0.45 16.17 -7.87
CA LEU A 86 -1.83 15.86 -7.46
C LEU A 86 -2.29 16.73 -6.29
N ARG A 87 -1.42 16.99 -5.32
CA ARG A 87 -1.73 17.92 -4.22
C ARG A 87 -1.96 19.35 -4.69
N GLU A 88 -1.12 19.85 -5.61
CA GLU A 88 -1.27 21.17 -6.22
C GLU A 88 -2.58 21.28 -7.02
N ALA A 89 -3.04 20.18 -7.60
CA ALA A 89 -4.35 20.08 -8.25
C ALA A 89 -5.53 19.97 -7.26
N GLY A 90 -5.27 19.98 -5.94
CA GLY A 90 -6.30 19.92 -4.89
C GLY A 90 -6.77 18.51 -4.51
N ALA A 91 -6.08 17.46 -4.96
CA ALA A 91 -6.43 16.09 -4.62
C ALA A 91 -6.17 15.79 -3.14
N TYR A 92 -7.13 15.12 -2.49
CA TYR A 92 -6.95 14.48 -1.19
C TYR A 92 -6.25 13.13 -1.38
N LEU A 93 -5.06 12.96 -0.80
CA LEU A 93 -4.21 11.79 -1.05
C LEU A 93 -4.20 10.83 0.14
N VAL A 94 -4.42 9.55 -0.15
CA VAL A 94 -4.51 8.50 0.87
C VAL A 94 -3.65 7.31 0.48
N VAL A 95 -2.96 6.70 1.44
CA VAL A 95 -2.39 5.35 1.28
C VAL A 95 -3.31 4.33 1.92
N ILE A 96 -3.62 3.26 1.20
CA ILE A 96 -4.36 2.08 1.70
C ILE A 96 -3.55 0.84 1.34
N SER A 97 -2.75 0.34 2.29
CA SER A 97 -1.78 -0.73 2.03
C SER A 97 -1.56 -1.63 3.25
N GLY A 98 -1.24 -2.88 3.00
CA GLY A 98 -0.73 -3.82 3.99
C GLY A 98 0.75 -3.61 4.35
N SER A 99 1.40 -2.58 3.83
CA SER A 99 2.77 -2.20 4.15
C SER A 99 2.90 -1.71 5.61
N ILE A 100 4.10 -1.33 6.03
CA ILE A 100 4.40 -0.83 7.36
C ILE A 100 4.78 0.65 7.34
N ASP A 101 4.47 1.38 8.42
CA ASP A 101 4.76 2.80 8.58
C ASP A 101 6.26 3.14 8.52
N VAL A 102 7.13 2.21 8.89
CA VAL A 102 8.60 2.35 8.75
C VAL A 102 9.03 2.65 7.31
N VAL A 103 8.33 2.12 6.31
CA VAL A 103 8.59 2.43 4.89
C VAL A 103 8.26 3.89 4.60
N VAL A 104 7.11 4.38 5.07
CA VAL A 104 6.72 5.78 4.91
C VAL A 104 7.68 6.74 5.60
N GLU A 105 8.14 6.40 6.81
CA GLU A 105 9.14 7.17 7.54
C GLU A 105 10.47 7.23 6.79
N ARG A 106 10.95 6.08 6.31
CA ARG A 106 12.22 5.95 5.59
C ARG A 106 12.32 6.90 4.39
N PHE A 107 11.25 7.07 3.65
CA PHE A 107 11.21 7.92 2.45
C PHE A 107 10.60 9.29 2.68
N GLY A 108 10.22 9.63 3.91
CA GLY A 108 9.63 10.92 4.26
C GLY A 108 8.29 11.17 3.54
N LEU A 109 7.51 10.11 3.30
CA LEU A 109 6.29 10.18 2.50
C LEU A 109 5.10 10.77 3.25
N ALA A 110 5.10 10.77 4.58
CA ALA A 110 3.94 11.20 5.39
C ALA A 110 3.45 12.61 5.04
N LYS A 111 4.34 13.52 4.66
CA LYS A 111 4.00 14.91 4.30
C LYS A 111 3.21 15.05 2.99
N TYR A 112 3.18 14.02 2.16
CA TYR A 112 2.48 14.02 0.88
C TYR A 112 1.05 13.51 0.99
N PHE A 113 0.71 12.80 2.06
CA PHE A 113 -0.58 12.17 2.24
C PHE A 113 -1.38 12.84 3.35
N ASP A 114 -2.68 12.94 3.15
CA ASP A 114 -3.62 13.41 4.15
C ASP A 114 -3.95 12.30 5.15
N GLU A 115 -3.95 11.02 4.69
CA GLU A 115 -4.17 9.85 5.53
C GLU A 115 -3.32 8.66 5.11
N LEU A 116 -2.97 7.84 6.12
CA LEU A 116 -2.17 6.64 5.96
C LEU A 116 -2.85 5.47 6.68
N TYR A 117 -3.32 4.49 5.92
CA TYR A 117 -3.83 3.21 6.42
C TYR A 117 -2.79 2.14 6.17
N LEU A 118 -1.97 1.90 7.17
CA LEU A 118 -0.80 1.02 7.16
C LEU A 118 -0.74 0.22 8.46
N ASN A 119 -0.02 -0.89 8.44
CA ASN A 119 0.42 -1.53 9.67
C ASN A 119 1.42 -0.62 10.39
N ARG A 120 1.33 -0.53 11.70
CA ARG A 120 2.18 0.33 12.54
C ARG A 120 3.03 -0.48 13.48
N LEU A 121 4.31 -0.11 13.55
CA LEU A 121 5.30 -0.70 14.45
C LEU A 121 5.80 0.38 15.42
N THR A 122 5.74 0.10 16.73
CA THR A 122 6.19 1.03 17.76
C THR A 122 7.46 0.49 18.41
N PHE A 123 8.50 1.30 18.43
CA PHE A 123 9.79 0.96 19.00
C PHE A 123 10.07 1.82 20.24
N ASP A 124 10.76 1.24 21.22
CA ASP A 124 11.30 1.99 22.34
C ASP A 124 12.60 2.75 21.96
N GLU A 125 13.18 3.47 22.90
CA GLU A 125 14.42 4.26 22.68
C GLU A 125 15.62 3.36 22.33
N ALA A 126 15.62 2.10 22.72
CA ALA A 126 16.63 1.11 22.35
C ALA A 126 16.41 0.49 20.97
N GLY A 127 15.29 0.82 20.32
CA GLY A 127 14.91 0.25 19.03
C GLY A 127 14.22 -1.11 19.14
N THR A 128 13.82 -1.55 20.33
CA THR A 128 13.06 -2.79 20.52
C THR A 128 11.62 -2.59 20.05
N LEU A 129 11.09 -3.52 19.26
CA LEU A 129 9.67 -3.50 18.87
C LEU A 129 8.81 -3.86 20.09
N VAL A 130 8.08 -2.88 20.62
CA VAL A 130 7.31 -3.00 21.88
C VAL A 130 5.81 -3.02 21.67
N ALA A 131 5.30 -2.54 20.52
CA ALA A 131 3.89 -2.61 20.19
C ALA A 131 3.70 -2.57 18.66
N TRP A 132 2.55 -3.07 18.22
CA TRP A 132 2.14 -3.03 16.81
C TRP A 132 0.63 -2.94 16.69
N LYS A 133 0.20 -2.42 15.54
CA LYS A 133 -1.21 -2.33 15.18
C LYS A 133 -1.37 -2.65 13.71
N HIS A 134 -2.20 -3.62 13.40
CA HIS A 134 -2.53 -3.94 12.02
C HIS A 134 -3.41 -2.86 11.37
N THR A 135 -3.29 -2.69 10.05
CA THR A 135 -4.27 -1.94 9.27
C THR A 135 -5.59 -2.73 9.21
N PRO A 136 -6.76 -2.06 9.23
CA PRO A 136 -8.02 -2.75 8.99
C PRO A 136 -8.28 -3.01 7.50
N TYR A 137 -7.43 -2.50 6.59
CA TYR A 137 -7.66 -2.47 5.14
C TYR A 137 -6.48 -3.06 4.38
N ASP A 138 -6.46 -4.38 4.24
CA ASP A 138 -5.50 -5.07 3.39
C ASP A 138 -6.18 -6.24 2.68
N VAL A 139 -5.52 -6.78 1.66
CA VAL A 139 -5.96 -7.86 0.77
C VAL A 139 -7.40 -7.65 0.30
N TRP A 140 -8.42 -8.05 1.07
CA TRP A 140 -9.83 -8.00 0.67
C TRP A 140 -10.54 -6.69 1.05
N ASP A 141 -10.00 -5.97 2.02
CA ASP A 141 -10.69 -4.85 2.68
C ASP A 141 -10.23 -3.46 2.21
N LYS A 142 -9.29 -3.35 1.25
CA LYS A 142 -8.87 -2.06 0.69
C LYS A 142 -10.06 -1.27 0.11
N ALA A 143 -11.01 -1.96 -0.52
CA ALA A 143 -12.24 -1.34 -1.00
C ALA A 143 -13.11 -0.77 0.11
N VAL A 144 -13.12 -1.40 1.30
CA VAL A 144 -13.82 -0.87 2.48
C VAL A 144 -13.13 0.41 2.94
N GLY A 145 -11.80 0.43 2.96
CA GLY A 145 -11.00 1.61 3.29
C GLY A 145 -11.30 2.80 2.39
N LEU A 146 -11.29 2.61 1.08
CA LEU A 146 -11.62 3.67 0.12
C LEU A 146 -13.03 4.23 0.35
N LYS A 147 -14.03 3.34 0.49
CA LYS A 147 -15.43 3.72 0.72
C LYS A 147 -15.60 4.50 2.04
N GLU A 148 -14.89 4.10 3.09
CA GLU A 148 -14.96 4.78 4.38
C GLU A 148 -14.36 6.19 4.32
N VAL A 149 -13.20 6.34 3.66
CA VAL A 149 -12.60 7.66 3.42
C VAL A 149 -13.54 8.54 2.60
N ALA A 150 -14.04 8.07 1.47
CA ALA A 150 -14.95 8.81 0.59
C ALA A 150 -16.21 9.26 1.34
N ARG A 151 -16.86 8.33 2.08
CA ARG A 151 -18.04 8.63 2.91
C ARG A 151 -17.77 9.72 3.95
N ARG A 152 -16.66 9.62 4.66
CA ARG A 152 -16.28 10.57 5.72
C ARG A 152 -15.94 11.95 5.18
N MET A 153 -15.33 12.00 4.00
CA MET A 153 -15.00 13.25 3.31
C MET A 153 -16.17 13.82 2.51
N GLY A 154 -17.29 13.10 2.40
CA GLY A 154 -18.44 13.51 1.58
C GLY A 154 -18.15 13.50 0.08
N ILE A 155 -17.18 12.68 -0.35
CA ILE A 155 -16.78 12.55 -1.76
C ILE A 155 -17.54 11.36 -2.36
N PRO A 156 -18.28 11.54 -3.47
CA PRO A 156 -18.86 10.41 -4.21
C PRO A 156 -17.77 9.43 -4.67
N LEU A 157 -18.09 8.13 -4.70
CA LEU A 157 -17.11 7.13 -5.15
C LEU A 157 -16.67 7.34 -6.60
N GLU A 158 -17.56 7.86 -7.42
CA GLU A 158 -17.32 8.22 -8.82
C GLU A 158 -16.24 9.30 -8.98
N GLU A 159 -15.96 10.08 -7.93
CA GLU A 159 -14.90 11.09 -7.88
C GLU A 159 -13.60 10.59 -7.23
N THR A 160 -13.55 9.30 -6.90
CA THR A 160 -12.34 8.70 -6.36
C THR A 160 -11.48 8.07 -7.44
N ALA A 161 -10.17 8.04 -7.22
CA ALA A 161 -9.26 7.26 -8.04
C ALA A 161 -8.42 6.32 -7.15
N TYR A 162 -8.08 5.14 -7.67
CA TYR A 162 -7.19 4.20 -7.02
C TYR A 162 -6.04 3.79 -7.94
N ILE A 163 -4.83 3.73 -7.39
CA ILE A 163 -3.62 3.30 -8.10
C ILE A 163 -3.01 2.13 -7.34
N GLY A 164 -2.81 1.01 -8.04
CA GLY A 164 -2.22 -0.20 -7.48
C GLY A 164 -1.52 -1.04 -8.53
N ASP A 165 -0.89 -2.14 -8.11
CA ASP A 165 -0.04 -2.97 -8.99
C ASP A 165 -0.34 -4.47 -8.94
N ASN A 166 -1.12 -4.96 -7.95
CA ASN A 166 -1.21 -6.39 -7.71
C ASN A 166 -2.63 -6.89 -7.40
N PHE A 167 -2.79 -8.20 -7.21
CA PHE A 167 -4.07 -8.90 -7.03
C PHE A 167 -4.89 -8.37 -5.84
N ASN A 168 -4.24 -7.91 -4.77
CA ASN A 168 -4.89 -7.33 -3.59
C ASN A 168 -5.53 -5.95 -3.85
N ASP A 169 -5.32 -5.38 -5.04
CA ASP A 169 -5.90 -4.13 -5.49
C ASP A 169 -7.17 -4.30 -6.34
N VAL A 170 -7.47 -5.53 -6.77
CA VAL A 170 -8.62 -5.82 -7.65
C VAL A 170 -9.94 -5.33 -7.07
N ALA A 171 -10.19 -5.61 -5.80
CA ALA A 171 -11.46 -5.24 -5.16
C ALA A 171 -11.62 -3.73 -5.03
N VAL A 172 -10.55 -3.00 -4.73
CA VAL A 172 -10.60 -1.54 -4.58
C VAL A 172 -10.58 -0.84 -5.93
N ALA A 173 -9.91 -1.38 -6.94
CA ALA A 173 -9.98 -0.88 -8.32
C ALA A 173 -11.42 -0.92 -8.85
N LYS A 174 -12.14 -2.03 -8.64
CA LYS A 174 -13.57 -2.17 -8.99
C LYS A 174 -14.49 -1.21 -8.23
N ALA A 175 -14.09 -0.75 -7.05
CA ALA A 175 -14.90 0.11 -6.19
C ALA A 175 -14.66 1.60 -6.42
N ALA A 176 -13.50 1.98 -6.95
CA ALA A 176 -13.16 3.35 -7.26
C ALA A 176 -13.92 3.87 -8.49
N GLY A 177 -14.11 5.16 -8.59
CA GLY A 177 -14.68 5.81 -9.77
C GLY A 177 -13.73 5.80 -10.97
N PHE A 178 -12.42 5.72 -10.70
CA PHE A 178 -11.38 5.53 -11.71
C PHE A 178 -10.23 4.71 -11.15
N SER A 179 -9.69 3.79 -11.93
CA SER A 179 -8.62 2.90 -11.48
C SER A 179 -7.47 2.83 -12.47
N VAL A 180 -6.26 2.84 -11.94
CA VAL A 180 -5.02 2.72 -12.71
C VAL A 180 -4.24 1.51 -12.19
N ALA A 181 -4.05 0.51 -13.04
CA ALA A 181 -3.09 -0.54 -12.82
C ALA A 181 -1.69 -0.02 -13.27
N PHE A 182 -0.87 0.38 -12.32
CA PHE A 182 0.46 0.91 -12.59
C PHE A 182 1.53 -0.12 -12.31
N ASN A 183 2.46 -0.32 -13.26
CA ASN A 183 3.52 -1.33 -13.14
C ASN A 183 2.95 -2.71 -12.78
N CYS A 184 1.83 -3.07 -13.41
CA CYS A 184 0.92 -4.14 -13.02
C CYS A 184 1.58 -5.52 -13.04
N LYS A 185 1.32 -6.31 -11.99
CA LYS A 185 1.83 -7.68 -11.79
C LYS A 185 0.70 -8.72 -11.72
N SER A 186 -0.53 -8.29 -11.96
CA SER A 186 -1.73 -9.14 -11.88
C SER A 186 -2.60 -8.94 -13.12
N ASP A 187 -2.78 -10.02 -13.87
CA ASP A 187 -3.67 -10.02 -15.05
C ASP A 187 -5.10 -9.62 -14.65
N GLU A 188 -5.59 -10.09 -13.49
CA GLU A 188 -6.92 -9.75 -12.99
C GLU A 188 -7.05 -8.25 -12.69
N LEU A 189 -6.02 -7.62 -12.13
CA LEU A 189 -6.03 -6.17 -11.90
C LEU A 189 -6.02 -5.41 -13.23
N ALA A 190 -5.22 -5.84 -14.19
CA ALA A 190 -5.16 -5.24 -15.52
C ALA A 190 -6.52 -5.31 -16.24
N GLU A 191 -7.24 -6.44 -16.13
CA GLU A 191 -8.55 -6.64 -16.75
C GLU A 191 -9.65 -5.75 -16.16
N VAL A 192 -9.56 -5.40 -14.88
CA VAL A 192 -10.62 -4.64 -14.19
C VAL A 192 -10.33 -3.15 -14.08
N SER A 193 -9.11 -2.73 -14.35
CA SER A 193 -8.71 -1.33 -14.25
C SER A 193 -9.13 -0.54 -15.50
N ASP A 194 -9.50 0.74 -15.31
CA ASP A 194 -9.86 1.64 -16.42
C ASP A 194 -8.66 1.91 -17.33
N VAL A 195 -7.46 1.94 -16.75
CA VAL A 195 -6.21 2.15 -17.49
C VAL A 195 -5.11 1.27 -16.92
N VAL A 196 -4.33 0.66 -17.82
CA VAL A 196 -3.07 0.02 -17.49
C VAL A 196 -1.94 0.93 -17.96
N VAL A 197 -1.06 1.31 -17.04
CA VAL A 197 0.10 2.16 -17.32
C VAL A 197 1.36 1.37 -17.06
N ASP A 198 1.96 0.90 -18.15
CA ASP A 198 3.25 0.22 -18.10
C ASP A 198 4.40 1.23 -18.01
N GLY A 199 5.45 0.85 -17.30
CA GLY A 199 6.67 1.62 -17.20
C GLY A 199 7.12 1.91 -15.79
N SER A 200 8.33 2.46 -15.69
CA SER A 200 9.03 2.68 -14.43
C SER A 200 8.93 4.13 -13.91
N ASP A 201 8.05 4.95 -14.47
CA ASP A 201 7.93 6.36 -14.09
C ASP A 201 6.48 6.69 -13.73
N MET A 202 6.24 7.00 -12.46
CA MET A 202 4.89 7.26 -11.94
C MET A 202 4.24 8.52 -12.56
N ARG A 203 5.00 9.45 -13.11
CA ARG A 203 4.43 10.63 -13.80
C ARG A 203 3.55 10.24 -14.99
N ASN A 204 3.72 9.04 -15.53
CA ASN A 204 2.91 8.53 -16.63
C ASN A 204 1.43 8.34 -16.28
N ILE A 205 1.07 8.31 -14.97
CA ILE A 205 -0.34 8.24 -14.54
C ILE A 205 -1.01 9.62 -14.53
N LEU A 206 -0.25 10.73 -14.45
CA LEU A 206 -0.79 12.07 -14.29
C LEU A 206 -1.78 12.49 -15.38
N PRO A 207 -1.54 12.25 -16.69
CA PRO A 207 -2.51 12.64 -17.72
C PRO A 207 -3.90 12.04 -17.50
N TYR A 208 -3.96 10.79 -17.03
CA TYR A 208 -5.23 10.09 -16.80
C TYR A 208 -5.98 10.61 -15.58
N LEU A 209 -5.25 11.01 -14.53
CA LEU A 209 -5.85 11.52 -13.30
C LEU A 209 -6.28 12.99 -13.42
N LEU A 210 -5.48 13.81 -14.10
CA LEU A 210 -5.77 15.25 -14.26
C LEU A 210 -6.85 15.49 -15.32
N ASP A 211 -6.86 14.77 -16.44
CA ASP A 211 -7.87 14.91 -17.49
C ASP A 211 -9.25 14.45 -17.01
N ASN A 212 -9.33 13.45 -16.14
CA ASN A 212 -10.60 13.03 -15.55
C ASN A 212 -11.13 14.03 -14.51
N ALA A 213 -10.25 14.77 -13.82
CA ALA A 213 -10.64 15.86 -12.93
C ALA A 213 -11.25 17.07 -13.69
N VAL A 214 -10.88 17.25 -14.97
CA VAL A 214 -11.38 18.35 -15.82
C VAL A 214 -12.73 18.03 -16.48
N LYS A 215 -13.15 16.76 -16.53
CA LYS A 215 -14.40 16.33 -17.18
C LYS A 215 -15.66 16.51 -16.33
N GLN A 216 -15.55 16.98 -15.10
CA GLN A 216 -16.73 17.31 -14.31
C GLN A 216 -17.18 18.75 -14.61
N PRO A 217 -18.41 18.99 -15.07
CA PRO A 217 -18.91 20.33 -15.24
C PRO A 217 -19.04 20.99 -13.86
N ALA A 218 -18.43 22.16 -13.72
CA ALA A 218 -18.79 23.06 -12.63
C ALA A 218 -20.27 23.45 -12.82
N GLU A 219 -21.15 22.94 -11.97
CA GLU A 219 -22.48 23.49 -11.77
C GLU A 219 -22.46 24.62 -10.74
#